data_8875f8214f1a7980eb18bd7f371ac4ed
#
_entry.id   8875f8214f1a7980eb18bd7f371ac4ed
#
_cell.length_a   1.000
_cell.length_b   1.000
_cell.length_c   1.000
_cell.angle_alpha   90.00
_cell.angle_beta   90.00
_cell.angle_gamma   90.00
#
_symmetry.space_group_name_H-M   'P 1'
#
loop_
_entity.id
_entity.type
_entity.pdbx_description
1 polymer ?
#
loop_
_entity_poly.entity_id
_entity_poly.type
_entity_poly.pdbx_seq_one_letter_code
_entity_poly.pdbx_strand_id
1 'polypeptide(L)'
;MKKMILVFWVVFLLLPVTSLNTVKIASSHEISNLPASFSWRDINGTDYTTPIRDQAPAPTCEAFAICAVLETKMQYQLKDLSIPDLSENHLYFNAGGTIAKGYVSIVDAAHYLMIYGVPDEGCYPDPHRPSDYTFKSLSGWENRTVKITEWGWVDHNITSIKQALIDHGPLIICISVYEDFNWYHGGVYYHKWGPRVGGHVVAIVGYDDSQQCWMVKNSWGTRWGEDGWFQMAYNADLIANWYGPDTGVMYMDGIYGNLKPDVPKVHFETPLYYHTYFFGGEIHTVLKNLPIQKAAARILGPLTVQVTAENTNSVEFFIDDVSQAIDTETPFTWDLQASRGLHTLKVKATNDHNNSSINVLDVYVIT
;
A
#
# COMPACT_ATOMS: atom_id res chain seq x y z
N MET A 1 -73.28 -31.74 28.99
CA MET A 1 -72.37 -31.17 27.97
C MET A 1 -70.93 -31.68 28.24
N LYS A 2 -70.57 -32.75 27.50
CA LYS A 2 -69.28 -33.39 27.64
C LYS A 2 -68.33 -32.75 26.62
N LYS A 3 -67.20 -32.12 27.08
CA LYS A 3 -66.17 -31.65 26.24
C LYS A 3 -65.25 -32.82 25.84
N MET A 4 -65.15 -33.05 24.53
CA MET A 4 -64.26 -34.03 23.92
C MET A 4 -62.93 -33.38 23.66
N ILE A 5 -61.87 -33.88 24.32
CA ILE A 5 -60.48 -33.43 24.08
C ILE A 5 -59.90 -34.34 23.02
N LEU A 6 -59.56 -33.74 21.88
CA LEU A 6 -58.91 -34.41 20.77
C LEU A 6 -57.39 -34.35 21.04
N VAL A 7 -56.76 -35.50 21.28
CA VAL A 7 -55.32 -35.64 21.43
C VAL A 7 -54.73 -36.01 20.08
N PHE A 8 -53.95 -35.08 19.49
CA PHE A 8 -53.13 -35.36 18.31
C PHE A 8 -51.83 -36.02 18.72
N TRP A 9 -51.66 -37.29 18.28
CA TRP A 9 -50.38 -37.96 18.31
C TRP A 9 -49.54 -37.54 17.12
N VAL A 10 -48.40 -36.81 17.36
CA VAL A 10 -47.40 -36.54 16.37
C VAL A 10 -46.40 -37.71 16.40
N VAL A 11 -46.43 -38.52 15.36
CA VAL A 11 -45.46 -39.61 15.19
C VAL A 11 -44.19 -39.01 14.61
N PHE A 12 -43.14 -38.90 15.42
CA PHE A 12 -41.78 -38.59 14.95
C PHE A 12 -41.18 -39.85 14.30
N LEU A 13 -41.11 -39.85 12.97
CA LEU A 13 -40.27 -40.80 12.23
C LEU A 13 -38.82 -40.41 12.41
N LEU A 14 -38.10 -41.11 13.29
CA LEU A 14 -36.65 -41.06 13.39
C LEU A 14 -36.05 -41.81 12.19
N LEU A 15 -35.62 -41.06 11.18
CA LEU A 15 -34.71 -41.59 10.16
C LEU A 15 -33.29 -41.66 10.75
N PRO A 16 -32.57 -42.76 10.55
CA PRO A 16 -31.17 -42.82 11.00
C PRO A 16 -30.35 -41.86 10.14
N VAL A 17 -29.77 -40.82 10.77
CA VAL A 17 -28.71 -40.03 10.17
C VAL A 17 -27.45 -40.91 10.17
N THR A 18 -27.19 -41.54 9.04
CA THR A 18 -25.86 -42.12 8.80
C THR A 18 -24.89 -40.96 8.55
N SER A 19 -24.12 -40.64 9.57
CA SER A 19 -22.98 -39.71 9.42
C SER A 19 -21.98 -40.35 8.45
N LEU A 20 -22.02 -39.96 7.21
CA LEU A 20 -20.89 -40.14 6.30
C LEU A 20 -19.75 -39.22 6.81
N ASN A 21 -18.91 -39.77 7.69
CA ASN A 21 -17.58 -39.28 7.94
C ASN A 21 -16.78 -39.44 6.64
N THR A 22 -16.91 -38.48 5.73
CA THR A 22 -15.86 -38.28 4.72
C THR A 22 -14.62 -37.81 5.46
N VAL A 23 -13.81 -38.77 5.87
CA VAL A 23 -12.38 -38.50 6.13
C VAL A 23 -11.86 -37.95 4.81
N LYS A 24 -11.73 -36.63 4.70
CA LYS A 24 -10.84 -36.02 3.71
C LYS A 24 -9.45 -36.57 4.07
N ILE A 25 -9.05 -37.62 3.39
CA ILE A 25 -7.64 -37.99 3.28
C ILE A 25 -7.04 -36.74 2.66
N ALA A 26 -6.32 -35.96 3.46
CA ALA A 26 -5.42 -34.94 2.94
C ALA A 26 -4.56 -35.68 1.91
N SER A 27 -4.73 -35.34 0.64
CA SER A 27 -3.82 -35.77 -0.40
C SER A 27 -2.44 -35.40 0.14
N SER A 28 -1.58 -36.39 0.29
CA SER A 28 -0.16 -36.14 0.44
C SER A 28 0.23 -35.29 -0.75
N HIS A 29 0.30 -33.96 -0.54
CA HIS A 29 0.93 -33.09 -1.52
C HIS A 29 2.32 -33.69 -1.71
N GLU A 30 2.58 -34.15 -2.92
CA GLU A 30 3.94 -34.43 -3.35
C GLU A 30 4.77 -33.25 -2.85
N ILE A 31 5.91 -33.54 -2.25
CA ILE A 31 6.89 -32.52 -1.90
C ILE A 31 7.22 -31.89 -3.25
N SER A 32 6.54 -30.80 -3.59
CA SER A 32 6.76 -30.09 -4.84
C SER A 32 8.22 -29.67 -4.81
N ASN A 33 8.98 -29.96 -5.86
CA ASN A 33 10.33 -29.46 -6.05
C ASN A 33 10.23 -27.95 -6.21
N LEU A 34 10.14 -27.23 -5.09
CA LEU A 34 10.18 -25.76 -5.11
C LEU A 34 11.50 -25.34 -5.76
N PRO A 35 11.50 -24.34 -6.65
CA PRO A 35 12.73 -23.80 -7.21
C PRO A 35 13.64 -23.30 -6.08
N ALA A 36 14.96 -23.38 -6.29
CA ALA A 36 15.93 -22.89 -5.31
C ALA A 36 15.87 -21.35 -5.13
N SER A 37 15.28 -20.65 -6.07
CA SER A 37 14.98 -19.21 -5.97
C SER A 37 13.73 -18.88 -6.75
N PHE A 38 13.01 -17.85 -6.30
CA PHE A 38 11.83 -17.32 -6.96
C PHE A 38 11.68 -15.84 -6.63
N SER A 39 11.28 -15.01 -7.61
CA SER A 39 11.08 -13.58 -7.39
C SER A 39 10.00 -13.01 -8.30
N TRP A 40 9.06 -12.28 -7.74
CA TRP A 40 8.09 -11.47 -8.50
C TRP A 40 8.75 -10.29 -9.24
N ARG A 41 10.02 -9.99 -8.89
CA ARG A 41 10.86 -9.03 -9.61
C ARG A 41 11.50 -9.62 -10.87
N ASP A 42 11.36 -10.93 -11.08
CA ASP A 42 11.90 -11.60 -12.27
C ASP A 42 11.03 -12.81 -12.62
N ILE A 43 9.91 -12.55 -13.27
CA ILE A 43 9.08 -13.61 -13.84
C ILE A 43 9.36 -13.64 -15.35
N ASN A 44 10.24 -14.54 -15.77
CA ASN A 44 10.69 -14.65 -17.16
C ASN A 44 11.27 -13.34 -17.73
N GLY A 45 12.07 -12.64 -16.94
CA GLY A 45 12.70 -11.37 -17.32
C GLY A 45 11.83 -10.12 -17.09
N THR A 46 10.66 -10.26 -16.50
CA THR A 46 9.75 -9.14 -16.21
C THR A 46 9.63 -8.91 -14.70
N ASP A 47 9.91 -7.67 -14.24
CA ASP A 47 9.62 -7.23 -12.89
C ASP A 47 8.14 -6.78 -12.82
N TYR A 48 7.35 -7.51 -12.03
CA TYR A 48 5.93 -7.18 -11.79
C TYR A 48 5.72 -6.40 -10.50
N THR A 49 6.78 -6.06 -9.78
CA THR A 49 6.64 -5.22 -8.58
C THR A 49 6.54 -3.75 -8.94
N THR A 50 5.80 -2.99 -8.15
CA THR A 50 5.68 -1.54 -8.33
C THR A 50 6.84 -0.78 -7.69
N PRO A 51 7.07 0.50 -8.04
CA PRO A 51 8.12 1.31 -7.44
C PRO A 51 8.06 1.33 -5.90
N ILE A 52 9.21 1.56 -5.28
CA ILE A 52 9.29 1.78 -3.83
C ILE A 52 8.59 3.09 -3.47
N ARG A 53 7.76 3.03 -2.42
CA ARG A 53 7.05 4.16 -1.85
C ARG A 53 7.65 4.56 -0.50
N ASP A 54 7.29 5.76 -0.03
CA ASP A 54 7.69 6.25 1.30
C ASP A 54 6.43 6.60 2.11
N GLN A 55 6.13 5.79 3.13
CA GLN A 55 4.98 6.00 4.01
C GLN A 55 5.17 7.19 4.97
N ALA A 56 6.40 7.70 5.10
CA ALA A 56 6.67 8.75 6.07
C ALA A 56 5.89 10.05 5.76
N PRO A 57 5.39 10.72 6.79
CA PRO A 57 5.61 10.47 8.21
C PRO A 57 4.52 9.63 8.89
N ALA A 58 3.61 9.01 8.16
CA ALA A 58 2.45 8.32 8.71
C ALA A 58 2.72 6.84 9.05
N PRO A 59 2.09 6.29 10.11
CA PRO A 59 2.25 4.88 10.48
C PRO A 59 1.29 3.98 9.67
N THR A 60 1.43 3.98 8.34
CA THR A 60 0.50 3.36 7.38
C THR A 60 1.07 2.11 6.70
N CYS A 61 2.07 1.48 7.29
CA CYS A 61 2.80 0.36 6.70
C CYS A 61 1.93 -0.81 6.26
N GLU A 62 0.83 -1.08 6.96
CA GLU A 62 -0.10 -2.15 6.61
C GLU A 62 -0.74 -1.91 5.24
N ALA A 63 -1.18 -0.69 5.00
CA ALA A 63 -1.78 -0.32 3.73
C ALA A 63 -0.75 -0.33 2.59
N PHE A 64 0.49 0.16 2.84
CA PHE A 64 1.58 0.11 1.85
C PHE A 64 1.95 -1.31 1.46
N ALA A 65 2.04 -2.23 2.42
CA ALA A 65 2.32 -3.63 2.13
C ALA A 65 1.18 -4.29 1.34
N ILE A 66 -0.08 -4.02 1.72
CA ILE A 66 -1.25 -4.55 1.04
C ILE A 66 -1.35 -4.02 -0.40
N CYS A 67 -1.24 -2.70 -0.61
CA CYS A 67 -1.27 -2.10 -1.95
C CYS A 67 -0.15 -2.66 -2.83
N ALA A 68 1.08 -2.77 -2.32
CA ALA A 68 2.20 -3.36 -3.06
C ALA A 68 1.94 -4.80 -3.51
N VAL A 69 1.29 -5.62 -2.67
CA VAL A 69 0.87 -6.99 -3.02
C VAL A 69 -0.19 -6.97 -4.11
N LEU A 70 -1.25 -6.18 -3.95
CA LEU A 70 -2.35 -6.08 -4.91
C LEU A 70 -1.84 -5.58 -6.27
N GLU A 71 -1.05 -4.52 -6.30
CA GLU A 71 -0.49 -3.92 -7.50
C GLU A 71 0.38 -4.91 -8.28
N THR A 72 1.27 -5.64 -7.60
CA THR A 72 2.09 -6.68 -8.22
C THR A 72 1.21 -7.75 -8.90
N LYS A 73 0.16 -8.19 -8.22
CA LYS A 73 -0.79 -9.17 -8.76
C LYS A 73 -1.60 -8.60 -9.92
N MET A 74 -2.01 -7.34 -9.86
CA MET A 74 -2.72 -6.66 -10.96
C MET A 74 -1.84 -6.56 -12.21
N GLN A 75 -0.58 -6.11 -12.07
CA GLN A 75 0.38 -6.06 -13.18
C GLN A 75 0.58 -7.43 -13.81
N TYR A 76 0.71 -8.47 -12.98
CA TYR A 76 0.84 -9.83 -13.48
C TYR A 76 -0.42 -10.34 -14.17
N GLN A 77 -1.59 -10.09 -13.61
CA GLN A 77 -2.88 -10.53 -14.16
C GLN A 77 -3.16 -9.85 -15.51
N LEU A 78 -2.90 -8.56 -15.62
CA LEU A 78 -3.13 -7.77 -16.83
C LEU A 78 -1.99 -7.88 -17.85
N LYS A 79 -0.82 -8.37 -17.46
CA LYS A 79 0.44 -8.28 -18.22
C LYS A 79 0.74 -6.84 -18.65
N ASP A 80 0.45 -5.90 -17.76
CA ASP A 80 0.57 -4.46 -17.97
C ASP A 80 1.24 -3.82 -16.76
N LEU A 81 2.39 -3.20 -16.98
CA LEU A 81 3.19 -2.53 -15.92
C LEU A 81 2.76 -1.07 -15.71
N SER A 82 1.77 -0.59 -16.45
CA SER A 82 1.28 0.80 -16.39
C SER A 82 0.02 0.98 -15.53
N ILE A 83 -0.28 0.04 -14.64
CA ILE A 83 -1.46 0.15 -13.80
C ILE A 83 -1.39 1.37 -12.86
N PRO A 84 -2.54 1.92 -12.47
CA PRO A 84 -2.58 2.98 -11.46
C PRO A 84 -2.01 2.51 -10.12
N ASP A 85 -1.40 3.44 -9.42
CA ASP A 85 -1.01 3.36 -8.03
C ASP A 85 -2.26 3.31 -7.13
N LEU A 86 -2.34 2.38 -6.20
CA LEU A 86 -3.48 2.26 -5.29
C LEU A 86 -3.28 3.19 -4.09
N SER A 87 -4.37 3.76 -3.58
CA SER A 87 -4.30 4.68 -2.45
C SER A 87 -4.16 3.96 -1.12
N GLU A 88 -2.97 3.95 -0.56
CA GLU A 88 -2.67 3.42 0.76
C GLU A 88 -3.42 4.18 1.85
N ASN A 89 -3.49 5.49 1.72
CA ASN A 89 -4.18 6.32 2.71
C ASN A 89 -5.69 6.09 2.70
N HIS A 90 -6.30 5.91 1.52
CA HIS A 90 -7.71 5.51 1.46
C HIS A 90 -7.94 4.21 2.22
N LEU A 91 -7.13 3.18 1.94
CA LEU A 91 -7.25 1.89 2.61
C LEU A 91 -7.06 2.02 4.12
N TYR A 92 -5.98 2.67 4.56
CA TYR A 92 -5.64 2.81 5.98
C TYR A 92 -6.75 3.47 6.78
N PHE A 93 -7.18 4.68 6.37
CA PHE A 93 -8.13 5.46 7.15
C PHE A 93 -9.56 4.89 7.11
N ASN A 94 -9.99 4.37 5.97
CA ASN A 94 -11.32 3.82 5.83
C ASN A 94 -11.46 2.41 6.42
N ALA A 95 -10.38 1.65 6.54
CA ALA A 95 -10.36 0.38 7.27
C ALA A 95 -10.21 0.54 8.80
N GLY A 96 -10.27 1.77 9.31
CA GLY A 96 -10.27 2.06 10.76
C GLY A 96 -8.90 2.37 11.36
N GLY A 97 -7.90 2.66 10.54
CA GLY A 97 -6.62 3.24 10.96
C GLY A 97 -6.79 4.70 11.38
N THR A 98 -5.96 5.16 12.28
CA THR A 98 -5.85 6.58 12.65
C THR A 98 -4.41 6.88 13.05
N ILE A 99 -3.98 8.15 12.91
CA ILE A 99 -2.65 8.57 13.35
C ILE A 99 -2.45 8.34 14.86
N ALA A 100 -3.48 8.59 15.66
CA ALA A 100 -3.42 8.40 17.11
C ALA A 100 -3.32 6.92 17.51
N LYS A 101 -3.98 6.02 16.77
CA LYS A 101 -3.91 4.57 16.96
C LYS A 101 -2.55 4.02 16.49
N GLY A 102 -2.00 4.60 15.42
CA GLY A 102 -0.69 4.24 14.87
C GLY A 102 -0.65 2.91 14.10
N TYR A 103 -1.80 2.32 13.77
CA TYR A 103 -1.92 1.11 12.96
C TYR A 103 -3.35 0.91 12.44
N VAL A 104 -3.49 0.05 11.44
CA VAL A 104 -4.75 -0.60 11.05
C VAL A 104 -4.56 -2.12 11.13
N SER A 105 -5.59 -2.85 11.55
CA SER A 105 -5.52 -4.31 11.48
C SER A 105 -5.49 -4.77 10.03
N ILE A 106 -4.52 -5.62 9.64
CA ILE A 106 -4.47 -6.18 8.28
C ILE A 106 -5.72 -7.04 7.97
N VAL A 107 -6.35 -7.60 9.01
CA VAL A 107 -7.62 -8.32 8.89
C VAL A 107 -8.78 -7.35 8.61
N ASP A 108 -8.83 -6.21 9.31
CA ASP A 108 -9.85 -5.19 9.05
C ASP A 108 -9.66 -4.58 7.65
N ALA A 109 -8.42 -4.34 7.23
CA ALA A 109 -8.09 -3.89 5.88
C ALA A 109 -8.51 -4.91 4.81
N ALA A 110 -8.29 -6.21 5.04
CA ALA A 110 -8.73 -7.27 4.14
C ALA A 110 -10.27 -7.31 4.03
N HIS A 111 -10.98 -7.21 5.14
CA HIS A 111 -12.45 -7.13 5.13
C HIS A 111 -12.95 -5.86 4.42
N TYR A 112 -12.28 -4.73 4.62
CA TYR A 112 -12.61 -3.50 3.91
C TYR A 112 -12.46 -3.68 2.40
N LEU A 113 -11.34 -4.30 1.94
CA LEU A 113 -11.09 -4.59 0.54
C LEU A 113 -12.14 -5.51 -0.08
N MET A 114 -12.63 -6.51 0.65
CA MET A 114 -13.69 -7.41 0.17
C MET A 114 -15.01 -6.68 -0.07
N ILE A 115 -15.33 -5.70 0.76
CA ILE A 115 -16.64 -5.02 0.74
C ILE A 115 -16.58 -3.77 -0.15
N TYR A 116 -15.64 -2.90 0.10
CA TYR A 116 -15.57 -1.57 -0.51
C TYR A 116 -14.50 -1.45 -1.59
N GLY A 117 -13.33 -2.08 -1.38
CA GLY A 117 -12.19 -1.96 -2.26
C GLY A 117 -11.33 -0.73 -1.99
N VAL A 118 -10.27 -0.59 -2.76
CA VAL A 118 -9.34 0.55 -2.71
C VAL A 118 -9.27 1.21 -4.09
N PRO A 119 -9.45 2.54 -4.20
CA PRO A 119 -9.27 3.27 -5.45
C PRO A 119 -7.78 3.53 -5.72
N ASP A 120 -7.51 4.09 -6.90
CA ASP A 120 -6.18 4.60 -7.23
C ASP A 120 -5.83 5.87 -6.44
N GLU A 121 -4.51 6.12 -6.32
CA GLU A 121 -3.92 7.24 -5.59
C GLU A 121 -4.43 8.60 -6.07
N GLY A 122 -4.69 8.77 -7.36
CA GLY A 122 -5.25 10.01 -7.89
C GLY A 122 -6.66 10.33 -7.38
N CYS A 123 -7.34 9.37 -6.77
CA CYS A 123 -8.64 9.55 -6.16
C CYS A 123 -8.58 9.98 -4.69
N TYR A 124 -7.54 9.54 -3.98
CA TYR A 124 -7.29 9.87 -2.58
C TYR A 124 -5.77 9.89 -2.34
N PRO A 125 -5.09 11.00 -2.67
CA PRO A 125 -3.64 11.07 -2.64
C PRO A 125 -3.07 11.08 -1.23
N ASP A 126 -1.81 10.64 -1.09
CA ASP A 126 -1.05 10.78 0.13
C ASP A 126 -0.55 12.23 0.30
N PRO A 127 -1.04 12.98 1.28
CA PRO A 127 -0.56 14.33 1.54
C PRO A 127 0.78 14.37 2.29
N HIS A 128 1.38 13.22 2.63
CA HIS A 128 2.55 13.12 3.50
C HIS A 128 2.47 13.96 4.80
N ARG A 129 1.26 14.06 5.38
CA ARG A 129 1.01 14.81 6.61
C ARG A 129 0.76 13.90 7.80
N PRO A 130 1.34 14.18 8.96
CA PRO A 130 1.03 13.41 10.16
C PRO A 130 -0.27 13.80 10.86
N SER A 131 -0.88 14.96 10.56
CA SER A 131 -1.85 15.55 11.46
C SER A 131 -3.26 15.77 10.91
N ASP A 132 -3.48 15.70 9.60
CA ASP A 132 -4.79 16.13 9.07
C ASP A 132 -5.21 15.35 7.81
N TYR A 133 -5.58 14.07 8.01
CA TYR A 133 -6.14 13.23 6.96
C TYR A 133 -7.66 13.41 6.86
N THR A 134 -8.11 14.64 6.68
CA THR A 134 -9.53 14.96 6.46
C THR A 134 -9.92 14.91 4.98
N PHE A 135 -9.06 14.34 4.12
CA PHE A 135 -9.36 14.19 2.71
C PHE A 135 -10.61 13.35 2.51
N LYS A 136 -11.43 13.81 1.59
CA LYS A 136 -12.52 12.99 1.04
C LYS A 136 -12.08 12.49 -0.32
N SER A 137 -12.32 11.22 -0.58
CA SER A 137 -12.15 10.65 -1.91
C SER A 137 -12.90 11.48 -2.95
N LEU A 138 -12.39 11.57 -4.15
CA LEU A 138 -13.11 12.18 -5.26
C LEU A 138 -14.47 11.48 -5.44
N SER A 139 -15.47 12.24 -5.88
CA SER A 139 -16.79 11.69 -6.19
C SER A 139 -16.68 10.57 -7.24
N GLY A 140 -17.34 9.47 -7.02
CA GLY A 140 -17.31 8.30 -7.92
C GLY A 140 -16.12 7.38 -7.71
N TRP A 141 -15.38 7.52 -6.61
CA TRP A 141 -14.24 6.66 -6.27
C TRP A 141 -14.60 5.17 -6.23
N GLU A 142 -15.83 4.84 -5.88
CA GLU A 142 -16.34 3.46 -5.83
C GLU A 142 -16.25 2.75 -7.19
N ASN A 143 -16.33 3.51 -8.29
CA ASN A 143 -16.19 2.99 -9.65
C ASN A 143 -14.74 2.74 -10.08
N ARG A 144 -13.78 3.17 -9.25
CA ARG A 144 -12.34 3.09 -9.50
C ARG A 144 -11.63 2.08 -8.60
N THR A 145 -12.40 1.26 -7.87
CA THR A 145 -11.87 0.38 -6.83
C THR A 145 -11.43 -0.98 -7.33
N VAL A 146 -10.38 -1.46 -6.69
CA VAL A 146 -9.92 -2.85 -6.73
C VAL A 146 -10.33 -3.54 -5.44
N LYS A 147 -10.81 -4.77 -5.56
CA LYS A 147 -11.30 -5.61 -4.46
C LYS A 147 -10.63 -6.98 -4.49
N ILE A 148 -10.78 -7.72 -3.40
CA ILE A 148 -10.40 -9.12 -3.28
C ILE A 148 -11.62 -9.98 -2.95
N THR A 149 -11.59 -11.26 -3.28
CA THR A 149 -12.63 -12.22 -2.86
C THR A 149 -12.19 -13.08 -1.69
N GLU A 150 -10.89 -13.19 -1.46
CA GLU A 150 -10.31 -14.12 -0.49
C GLU A 150 -9.03 -13.59 0.13
N TRP A 151 -8.79 -13.94 1.36
CA TRP A 151 -7.51 -13.80 2.07
C TRP A 151 -7.37 -14.94 3.09
N GLY A 152 -6.16 -15.24 3.49
CA GLY A 152 -5.92 -16.25 4.52
C GLY A 152 -4.51 -16.20 5.08
N TRP A 153 -4.31 -16.97 6.15
CA TRP A 153 -3.01 -17.14 6.78
C TRP A 153 -2.21 -18.24 6.11
N VAL A 154 -0.92 -18.04 6.05
CA VAL A 154 0.05 -19.04 5.60
C VAL A 154 0.76 -19.60 6.82
N ASP A 155 0.90 -20.92 6.91
CA ASP A 155 1.64 -21.57 7.98
C ASP A 155 3.06 -20.99 8.09
N HIS A 156 3.47 -20.68 9.32
CA HIS A 156 4.73 -20.00 9.60
C HIS A 156 5.93 -20.96 9.51
N ASN A 157 6.15 -21.52 8.32
CA ASN A 157 7.35 -22.29 8.00
C ASN A 157 7.84 -21.98 6.58
N ILE A 158 9.13 -22.19 6.35
CA ILE A 158 9.82 -21.80 5.11
C ILE A 158 9.15 -22.43 3.88
N THR A 159 8.78 -23.70 3.93
CA THR A 159 8.20 -24.41 2.79
C THR A 159 6.82 -23.88 2.44
N SER A 160 5.95 -23.67 3.42
CA SER A 160 4.60 -23.13 3.22
C SER A 160 4.65 -21.68 2.69
N ILE A 161 5.56 -20.86 3.20
CA ILE A 161 5.72 -19.46 2.71
C ILE A 161 6.23 -19.46 1.27
N LYS A 162 7.21 -20.30 0.91
CA LYS A 162 7.69 -20.43 -0.48
C LYS A 162 6.58 -20.88 -1.43
N GLN A 163 5.81 -21.90 -1.01
CA GLN A 163 4.71 -22.42 -1.82
C GLN A 163 3.65 -21.32 -2.00
N ALA A 164 3.29 -20.62 -0.93
CA ALA A 164 2.31 -19.54 -1.00
C ALA A 164 2.76 -18.36 -1.89
N LEU A 165 4.05 -18.03 -1.91
CA LEU A 165 4.60 -17.02 -2.84
C LEU A 165 4.39 -17.38 -4.32
N ILE A 166 4.43 -18.68 -4.63
CA ILE A 166 4.22 -19.16 -6.00
C ILE A 166 2.73 -19.24 -6.32
N ASP A 167 1.93 -19.79 -5.39
CA ASP A 167 0.51 -20.06 -5.62
C ASP A 167 -0.37 -18.80 -5.52
N HIS A 168 -0.07 -17.93 -4.55
CA HIS A 168 -0.91 -16.79 -4.19
C HIS A 168 -0.32 -15.42 -4.57
N GLY A 169 0.93 -15.35 -5.01
CA GLY A 169 1.59 -14.07 -5.27
C GLY A 169 2.42 -13.55 -4.10
N PRO A 170 2.84 -12.26 -4.12
CA PRO A 170 3.50 -11.65 -2.97
C PRO A 170 2.66 -11.76 -1.70
N LEU A 171 3.34 -11.83 -0.55
CA LEU A 171 2.71 -12.06 0.75
C LEU A 171 2.92 -10.87 1.67
N ILE A 172 1.91 -10.57 2.48
CA ILE A 172 1.98 -9.55 3.54
C ILE A 172 2.55 -10.20 4.78
N ILE A 173 3.57 -9.60 5.39
CA ILE A 173 4.17 -10.09 6.64
C ILE A 173 4.24 -9.02 7.71
N CYS A 174 3.94 -9.45 8.93
CA CYS A 174 4.16 -8.67 10.14
C CYS A 174 5.56 -8.98 10.69
N ILE A 175 6.38 -7.98 10.93
CA ILE A 175 7.73 -8.17 11.47
C ILE A 175 7.97 -7.37 12.75
N SER A 176 8.84 -7.90 13.61
CA SER A 176 9.42 -7.15 14.71
C SER A 176 10.59 -6.32 14.19
N VAL A 177 10.57 -5.02 14.50
CA VAL A 177 11.66 -4.09 14.16
C VAL A 177 12.52 -3.88 15.38
N TYR A 178 13.84 -4.04 15.20
CA TYR A 178 14.86 -3.76 16.18
C TYR A 178 15.65 -2.49 15.78
N GLU A 179 16.39 -1.92 16.72
CA GLU A 179 17.09 -0.66 16.49
C GLU A 179 18.06 -0.73 15.31
N ASP A 180 18.78 -1.84 15.15
CA ASP A 180 19.73 -2.05 14.06
C ASP A 180 19.10 -2.13 12.67
N PHE A 181 17.79 -2.43 12.56
CA PHE A 181 17.07 -2.45 11.29
C PHE A 181 17.01 -1.06 10.63
N ASN A 182 16.95 0.00 11.43
CA ASN A 182 16.96 1.38 10.91
C ASN A 182 18.27 1.72 10.17
N TRP A 183 19.34 0.97 10.46
CA TRP A 183 20.68 1.17 9.89
C TRP A 183 21.05 0.11 8.85
N TYR A 184 20.08 -0.67 8.41
CA TYR A 184 20.32 -1.65 7.36
C TYR A 184 20.66 -0.95 6.03
N HIS A 185 21.75 -1.41 5.38
CA HIS A 185 22.24 -0.89 4.10
C HIS A 185 22.54 -1.99 3.07
N GLY A 186 22.36 -3.26 3.41
CA GLY A 186 22.56 -4.36 2.47
C GLY A 186 22.96 -5.69 3.10
N GLY A 187 22.90 -6.74 2.29
CA GLY A 187 23.13 -8.13 2.66
C GLY A 187 21.97 -8.75 3.44
N VAL A 188 22.11 -10.01 3.83
CA VAL A 188 21.03 -10.72 4.52
C VAL A 188 20.90 -10.22 5.96
N TYR A 189 19.78 -9.58 6.27
CA TYR A 189 19.47 -9.03 7.58
C TYR A 189 19.05 -10.11 8.56
N TYR A 190 19.61 -10.08 9.74
CA TYR A 190 19.15 -10.68 10.98
C TYR A 190 19.50 -9.74 12.13
N HIS A 191 18.70 -9.76 13.20
CA HIS A 191 18.93 -8.90 14.34
C HIS A 191 20.29 -9.17 14.99
N LYS A 192 21.08 -8.13 15.21
CA LYS A 192 22.44 -8.19 15.79
C LYS A 192 22.56 -7.43 17.10
N TRP A 193 21.89 -6.28 17.23
CA TRP A 193 22.00 -5.41 18.38
C TRP A 193 20.82 -4.44 18.53
N GLY A 194 20.64 -3.96 19.73
CA GLY A 194 19.60 -2.99 20.08
C GLY A 194 18.27 -3.63 20.49
N PRO A 195 17.44 -2.90 21.21
CA PRO A 195 16.12 -3.38 21.62
C PRO A 195 15.13 -3.45 20.45
N ARG A 196 14.04 -4.19 20.64
CA ARG A 196 12.87 -4.10 19.78
C ARG A 196 12.26 -2.70 19.92
N VAL A 197 12.09 -2.00 18.80
CA VAL A 197 11.58 -0.62 18.76
C VAL A 197 10.15 -0.53 18.24
N GLY A 198 9.63 -1.59 17.61
CA GLY A 198 8.25 -1.57 17.11
C GLY A 198 7.86 -2.81 16.34
N GLY A 199 6.72 -2.69 15.68
CA GLY A 199 6.23 -3.60 14.67
C GLY A 199 6.21 -2.90 13.31
N HIS A 200 6.22 -3.69 12.24
CA HIS A 200 6.14 -3.19 10.88
C HIS A 200 5.48 -4.21 9.96
N VAL A 201 4.84 -3.76 8.90
CA VAL A 201 4.24 -4.64 7.90
C VAL A 201 4.90 -4.36 6.56
N VAL A 202 5.34 -5.42 5.90
CA VAL A 202 6.08 -5.37 4.63
C VAL A 202 5.61 -6.48 3.69
N ALA A 203 6.07 -6.49 2.44
CA ALA A 203 5.70 -7.50 1.46
C ALA A 203 6.88 -8.41 1.09
N ILE A 204 6.74 -9.74 1.30
CA ILE A 204 7.67 -10.72 0.71
C ILE A 204 7.32 -10.86 -0.77
N VAL A 205 8.32 -10.69 -1.63
CA VAL A 205 8.16 -10.82 -3.09
C VAL A 205 8.97 -11.96 -3.69
N GLY A 206 9.77 -12.67 -2.88
CA GLY A 206 10.60 -13.76 -3.37
C GLY A 206 11.48 -14.36 -2.29
N TYR A 207 12.32 -15.32 -2.71
CA TYR A 207 13.27 -16.00 -1.85
C TYR A 207 14.50 -16.50 -2.63
N ASP A 208 15.59 -16.74 -1.91
CA ASP A 208 16.83 -17.32 -2.44
C ASP A 208 17.42 -18.32 -1.44
N ASP A 209 17.43 -19.61 -1.81
CA ASP A 209 17.97 -20.68 -0.97
C ASP A 209 19.49 -20.66 -0.86
N SER A 210 20.16 -20.13 -1.85
CA SER A 210 21.63 -20.01 -1.82
C SER A 210 22.09 -19.02 -0.75
N GLN A 211 21.28 -18.00 -0.47
CA GLN A 211 21.49 -17.00 0.55
C GLN A 211 20.66 -17.25 1.82
N GLN A 212 19.74 -18.21 1.80
CA GLN A 212 18.82 -18.52 2.91
C GLN A 212 18.01 -17.30 3.34
N CYS A 213 17.43 -16.57 2.37
CA CYS A 213 16.72 -15.32 2.64
C CYS A 213 15.41 -15.13 1.85
N TRP A 214 14.56 -14.30 2.43
CA TRP A 214 13.39 -13.69 1.77
C TRP A 214 13.80 -12.38 1.11
N MET A 215 13.26 -12.09 -0.06
CA MET A 215 13.35 -10.79 -0.73
C MET A 215 12.13 -9.97 -0.32
N VAL A 216 12.34 -8.80 0.28
CA VAL A 216 11.28 -8.04 0.92
C VAL A 216 11.24 -6.61 0.40
N LYS A 217 10.02 -6.15 0.04
CA LYS A 217 9.72 -4.77 -0.33
C LYS A 217 9.36 -3.97 0.91
N ASN A 218 10.09 -2.89 1.16
CA ASN A 218 9.81 -1.95 2.24
C ASN A 218 9.05 -0.70 1.73
N SER A 219 8.57 0.12 2.65
CA SER A 219 7.84 1.37 2.42
C SER A 219 8.50 2.59 3.07
N TRP A 220 9.84 2.62 3.11
CA TRP A 220 10.63 3.69 3.73
C TRP A 220 11.43 4.52 2.73
N GLY A 221 10.98 4.54 1.46
CA GLY A 221 11.63 5.23 0.37
C GLY A 221 12.93 4.57 -0.09
N THR A 222 13.42 5.00 -1.24
CA THR A 222 14.62 4.42 -1.88
C THR A 222 15.93 4.76 -1.19
N ARG A 223 15.93 5.69 -0.21
CA ARG A 223 17.16 6.06 0.53
C ARG A 223 17.47 5.12 1.70
N TRP A 224 16.58 4.18 2.00
CA TRP A 224 16.78 3.18 3.04
C TRP A 224 17.09 1.82 2.41
N GLY A 225 17.94 1.03 3.05
CA GLY A 225 18.26 -0.33 2.65
C GLY A 225 18.95 -0.42 1.28
N GLU A 226 18.56 -1.42 0.50
CA GLU A 226 18.99 -1.64 -0.89
C GLU A 226 17.96 -0.98 -1.84
N ASP A 227 18.02 0.35 -1.99
CA ASP A 227 17.05 1.13 -2.76
C ASP A 227 15.59 0.88 -2.33
N GLY A 228 15.34 0.75 -1.01
CA GLY A 228 14.02 0.48 -0.43
C GLY A 228 13.69 -1.00 -0.26
N TRP A 229 14.58 -1.89 -0.64
CA TRP A 229 14.48 -3.34 -0.49
C TRP A 229 15.36 -3.85 0.65
N PHE A 230 15.08 -5.06 1.13
CA PHE A 230 15.98 -5.77 2.02
C PHE A 230 15.85 -7.28 1.86
N GLN A 231 16.91 -7.97 2.26
CA GLN A 231 16.94 -9.43 2.35
C GLN A 231 16.79 -9.82 3.81
N MET A 232 15.85 -10.68 4.14
CA MET A 232 15.60 -11.14 5.51
C MET A 232 15.96 -12.61 5.64
N ALA A 233 16.86 -12.95 6.56
CA ALA A 233 17.24 -14.36 6.78
C ALA A 233 16.02 -15.21 7.16
N TYR A 234 15.95 -16.45 6.66
CA TYR A 234 14.85 -17.38 6.99
C TYR A 234 14.73 -17.63 8.49
N ASN A 235 15.84 -17.68 9.19
CA ASN A 235 15.94 -17.95 10.62
C ASN A 235 16.08 -16.68 11.48
N ALA A 236 15.75 -15.51 10.93
CA ALA A 236 15.89 -14.25 11.65
C ALA A 236 14.92 -14.10 12.83
N ASP A 237 13.91 -14.96 12.93
CA ASP A 237 12.85 -14.91 13.95
C ASP A 237 12.18 -13.52 14.06
N LEU A 238 12.01 -12.88 12.91
CA LEU A 238 11.44 -11.51 12.82
C LEU A 238 9.94 -11.51 12.54
N ILE A 239 9.41 -12.61 11.95
CA ILE A 239 7.97 -12.70 11.63
C ILE A 239 7.18 -12.78 12.92
N ALA A 240 6.28 -11.83 13.12
CA ALA A 240 5.54 -11.64 14.35
C ALA A 240 4.10 -12.17 14.27
N ASN A 241 3.71 -13.01 15.21
CA ASN A 241 2.38 -13.62 15.30
C ASN A 241 1.43 -12.73 16.12
N TRP A 242 1.12 -11.52 15.64
CA TRP A 242 0.32 -10.54 16.41
C TRP A 242 -1.15 -10.91 16.55
N TYR A 243 -1.67 -11.75 15.65
CA TYR A 243 -3.08 -12.15 15.62
C TYR A 243 -3.30 -13.57 16.15
N GLY A 244 -2.25 -14.22 16.68
CA GLY A 244 -2.26 -15.59 17.22
C GLY A 244 -1.21 -16.48 16.59
N PRO A 245 -1.12 -17.74 16.97
CA PRO A 245 -0.20 -18.70 16.36
C PRO A 245 -0.38 -18.76 14.84
N ASP A 246 0.73 -18.81 14.10
CA ASP A 246 0.78 -18.92 12.64
C ASP A 246 0.08 -17.79 11.86
N THR A 247 -0.01 -16.61 12.45
CA THR A 247 -0.73 -15.46 11.87
C THR A 247 0.19 -14.33 11.37
N GLY A 248 1.47 -14.57 11.23
CA GLY A 248 2.43 -13.54 10.81
C GLY A 248 2.53 -13.32 9.31
N VAL A 249 1.96 -14.22 8.48
CA VAL A 249 2.03 -14.20 7.01
C VAL A 249 0.64 -14.36 6.43
N MET A 250 0.25 -13.43 5.53
CA MET A 250 -1.08 -13.39 4.92
C MET A 250 -0.99 -13.33 3.40
N TYR A 251 -1.86 -14.08 2.71
CA TYR A 251 -2.10 -13.94 1.28
C TYR A 251 -3.44 -13.24 1.01
N MET A 252 -3.58 -12.65 -0.18
CA MET A 252 -4.82 -12.08 -0.68
C MET A 252 -5.04 -12.51 -2.12
N ASP A 253 -6.28 -12.96 -2.46
CA ASP A 253 -6.61 -13.54 -3.76
C ASP A 253 -7.93 -13.05 -4.33
N GLY A 254 -8.16 -13.44 -5.61
CA GLY A 254 -9.37 -13.11 -6.33
C GLY A 254 -9.52 -11.62 -6.58
N ILE A 255 -8.46 -10.97 -7.07
CA ILE A 255 -8.47 -9.55 -7.40
C ILE A 255 -9.45 -9.27 -8.53
N TYR A 256 -10.34 -8.32 -8.32
CA TYR A 256 -11.35 -7.90 -9.29
C TYR A 256 -11.72 -6.43 -9.12
N GLY A 257 -12.56 -5.92 -10.01
CA GLY A 257 -13.01 -4.53 -10.03
C GLY A 257 -12.44 -3.76 -11.21
N ASN A 258 -12.28 -2.45 -11.07
CA ASN A 258 -11.70 -1.64 -12.13
C ASN A 258 -10.17 -1.60 -12.00
N LEU A 259 -9.52 -2.63 -12.53
CA LEU A 259 -8.06 -2.79 -12.43
C LEU A 259 -7.26 -1.77 -13.26
N LYS A 260 -7.91 -1.11 -14.21
CA LYS A 260 -7.29 -0.07 -15.04
C LYS A 260 -8.31 1.03 -15.34
N PRO A 261 -8.61 1.91 -14.37
CA PRO A 261 -9.55 2.99 -14.60
C PRO A 261 -9.01 3.97 -15.64
N ASP A 262 -9.91 4.47 -16.51
CA ASP A 262 -9.58 5.53 -17.46
C ASP A 262 -9.53 6.87 -16.73
N VAL A 263 -8.42 7.13 -16.08
CA VAL A 263 -8.19 8.33 -15.27
C VAL A 263 -6.85 8.97 -15.61
N PRO A 264 -6.70 10.28 -15.44
CA PRO A 264 -5.41 10.93 -15.55
C PRO A 264 -4.43 10.42 -14.50
N LYS A 265 -3.13 10.49 -14.82
CA LYS A 265 -2.06 10.44 -13.81
C LYS A 265 -1.49 11.83 -13.68
N VAL A 266 -1.23 12.31 -12.47
CA VAL A 266 -0.68 13.65 -12.24
C VAL A 266 0.30 13.65 -11.07
N HIS A 267 1.50 14.19 -11.30
CA HIS A 267 2.58 14.22 -10.31
C HIS A 267 3.30 15.55 -10.32
N PHE A 268 3.70 16.04 -9.14
CA PHE A 268 4.60 17.18 -9.04
C PHE A 268 6.01 16.76 -9.48
N GLU A 269 6.61 17.57 -10.37
CA GLU A 269 8.04 17.53 -10.68
C GLU A 269 8.79 18.58 -9.86
N THR A 270 8.16 19.73 -9.64
CA THR A 270 8.67 20.81 -8.83
C THR A 270 7.49 21.56 -8.19
N PRO A 271 7.49 21.75 -6.85
CA PRO A 271 8.48 21.26 -5.89
C PRO A 271 8.26 19.78 -5.51
N LEU A 272 9.24 19.16 -4.86
CA LEU A 272 9.18 17.81 -4.32
C LEU A 272 9.24 17.83 -2.78
N TYR A 273 8.66 16.80 -2.13
CA TYR A 273 8.74 16.60 -0.68
C TYR A 273 10.19 16.57 -0.18
N TYR A 274 10.43 17.12 1.01
CA TYR A 274 11.75 17.22 1.67
C TYR A 274 12.78 18.08 0.94
N HIS A 275 12.47 18.64 -0.25
CA HIS A 275 13.38 19.46 -1.02
C HIS A 275 13.31 20.93 -0.60
N THR A 276 14.38 21.65 -0.82
CA THR A 276 14.47 23.09 -0.55
C THR A 276 14.82 23.82 -1.84
N TYR A 277 14.06 24.88 -2.14
CA TYR A 277 14.22 25.68 -3.33
C TYR A 277 14.62 27.11 -2.95
N PHE A 278 15.62 27.65 -3.65
CA PHE A 278 16.13 29.00 -3.47
C PHE A 278 16.12 29.72 -4.83
N PHE A 279 15.25 30.72 -4.98
CA PHE A 279 15.07 31.47 -6.23
C PHE A 279 14.91 30.55 -7.47
N GLY A 280 14.02 29.58 -7.37
CA GLY A 280 13.71 28.63 -8.43
C GLY A 280 14.68 27.45 -8.58
N GLY A 281 15.86 27.50 -7.96
CA GLY A 281 16.84 26.42 -7.99
C GLY A 281 16.72 25.51 -6.76
N GLU A 282 16.83 24.19 -6.97
CA GLU A 282 16.90 23.24 -5.87
C GLU A 282 18.27 23.33 -5.16
N ILE A 283 18.25 23.35 -3.82
CA ILE A 283 19.44 23.29 -3.00
C ILE A 283 19.41 22.02 -2.13
N HIS A 284 20.43 21.20 -2.24
CA HIS A 284 20.56 19.95 -1.46
C HIS A 284 20.92 20.15 0.02
N THR A 285 21.06 21.39 0.47
CA THR A 285 21.39 21.68 1.88
C THR A 285 20.14 21.51 2.73
N VAL A 286 20.06 20.40 3.43
CA VAL A 286 19.01 20.14 4.42
C VAL A 286 19.19 21.14 5.55
N LEU A 287 18.31 22.14 5.62
CA LEU A 287 18.18 23.00 6.80
C LEU A 287 17.52 22.19 7.92
N LYS A 288 18.28 21.27 8.51
CA LYS A 288 17.83 20.24 9.47
C LYS A 288 17.20 20.80 10.74
N ASN A 289 17.32 22.10 11.02
CA ASN A 289 17.00 22.70 12.30
C ASN A 289 15.82 23.69 12.28
N LEU A 290 15.09 23.81 11.17
CA LEU A 290 13.88 24.62 11.18
C LEU A 290 12.73 23.81 11.75
N PRO A 291 11.88 24.39 12.65
CA PRO A 291 10.73 23.73 13.27
C PRO A 291 9.56 23.61 12.28
N ILE A 292 9.84 23.26 11.04
CA ILE A 292 8.88 23.13 9.96
C ILE A 292 8.54 21.64 9.83
N GLN A 293 7.30 21.31 9.54
CA GLN A 293 6.88 19.95 9.23
C GLN A 293 7.92 19.28 8.31
N LYS A 294 8.43 18.14 8.74
CA LYS A 294 9.60 17.50 8.10
C LYS A 294 9.39 17.17 6.63
N ALA A 295 8.14 16.98 6.21
CA ALA A 295 7.79 16.55 4.86
C ALA A 295 7.60 17.70 3.84
N ALA A 296 7.25 18.91 4.28
CA ALA A 296 6.96 20.01 3.37
C ALA A 296 8.18 20.40 2.53
N ALA A 297 7.95 20.70 1.26
CA ALA A 297 8.94 21.40 0.45
C ALA A 297 9.16 22.81 1.00
N ARG A 298 10.39 23.33 0.94
CA ARG A 298 10.73 24.65 1.46
C ARG A 298 11.06 25.55 0.28
N ILE A 299 10.40 26.72 0.23
CA ILE A 299 10.50 27.64 -0.90
C ILE A 299 10.95 29.01 -0.38
N LEU A 300 12.10 29.49 -0.87
CA LEU A 300 12.61 30.82 -0.65
C LEU A 300 12.76 31.54 -1.99
N GLY A 301 11.94 32.57 -2.22
CA GLY A 301 11.87 33.32 -3.46
C GLY A 301 10.88 32.72 -4.48
N PRO A 302 10.85 33.25 -5.71
CA PRO A 302 9.98 32.77 -6.77
C PRO A 302 10.22 31.31 -7.10
N LEU A 303 9.15 30.55 -7.39
CA LEU A 303 9.20 29.17 -7.87
C LEU A 303 8.11 28.97 -8.91
N THR A 304 8.49 28.36 -10.04
CA THR A 304 7.53 27.82 -11.00
C THR A 304 7.20 26.38 -10.60
N VAL A 305 5.96 26.12 -10.28
CA VAL A 305 5.44 24.76 -10.08
C VAL A 305 5.39 24.07 -11.43
N GLN A 306 5.93 22.87 -11.51
CA GLN A 306 5.89 22.03 -12.71
C GLN A 306 5.26 20.69 -12.38
N VAL A 307 4.44 20.19 -13.30
CA VAL A 307 3.67 18.98 -13.16
C VAL A 307 3.79 18.14 -14.42
N THR A 308 4.02 16.84 -14.26
CA THR A 308 3.79 15.86 -15.32
C THR A 308 2.39 15.29 -15.18
N ALA A 309 1.71 15.14 -16.32
CA ALA A 309 0.41 14.48 -16.34
C ALA A 309 0.23 13.70 -17.65
N GLU A 310 -0.40 12.53 -17.52
CA GLU A 310 -0.75 11.63 -18.62
C GLU A 310 -2.27 11.51 -18.71
N ASN A 311 -2.77 11.20 -19.90
CA ASN A 311 -4.21 11.02 -20.14
C ASN A 311 -5.03 12.22 -19.65
N THR A 312 -4.59 13.44 -19.97
CA THR A 312 -5.24 14.68 -19.57
C THR A 312 -5.12 15.72 -20.66
N ASN A 313 -6.08 16.63 -20.69
CA ASN A 313 -6.09 17.83 -21.54
C ASN A 313 -5.99 19.13 -20.74
N SER A 314 -6.02 19.05 -19.41
CA SER A 314 -5.87 20.23 -18.55
C SER A 314 -5.41 19.86 -17.15
N VAL A 315 -4.64 20.77 -16.55
CA VAL A 315 -4.25 20.72 -15.14
C VAL A 315 -4.67 22.02 -14.47
N GLU A 316 -5.43 21.90 -13.38
CA GLU A 316 -5.84 23.02 -12.53
C GLU A 316 -4.98 23.03 -11.28
N PHE A 317 -4.42 24.20 -10.95
CA PHE A 317 -3.54 24.45 -9.80
C PHE A 317 -4.30 25.15 -8.69
N PHE A 318 -4.07 24.72 -7.44
CA PHE A 318 -4.72 25.27 -6.26
C PHE A 318 -3.70 25.57 -5.15
N ILE A 319 -3.99 26.57 -4.34
CA ILE A 319 -3.39 26.83 -3.03
C ILE A 319 -4.50 26.80 -2.00
N ASP A 320 -4.35 26.02 -0.94
CA ASP A 320 -5.29 25.92 0.18
C ASP A 320 -6.74 25.76 -0.31
N ASP A 321 -6.93 24.86 -1.30
CA ASP A 321 -8.18 24.58 -2.00
C ASP A 321 -8.76 25.70 -2.85
N VAL A 322 -8.08 26.82 -2.99
CA VAL A 322 -8.49 27.91 -3.88
C VAL A 322 -7.81 27.77 -5.24
N SER A 323 -8.61 27.66 -6.31
CA SER A 323 -8.10 27.61 -7.69
C SER A 323 -7.32 28.86 -8.06
N GLN A 324 -6.15 28.68 -8.65
CA GLN A 324 -5.23 29.77 -9.04
C GLN A 324 -5.08 29.87 -10.54
N ALA A 325 -4.94 28.74 -11.25
CA ALA A 325 -4.72 28.71 -12.68
C ALA A 325 -5.21 27.39 -13.28
N ILE A 326 -5.50 27.40 -14.57
CA ILE A 326 -5.72 26.21 -15.40
C ILE A 326 -4.73 26.29 -16.55
N ASP A 327 -3.95 25.23 -16.75
CA ASP A 327 -3.02 25.10 -17.87
C ASP A 327 -3.47 23.95 -18.77
N THR A 328 -3.46 24.19 -20.08
CA THR A 328 -3.88 23.22 -21.12
C THR A 328 -2.74 22.86 -22.07
N GLU A 329 -1.54 23.37 -21.81
CA GLU A 329 -0.37 23.16 -22.65
C GLU A 329 0.77 22.47 -21.87
N THR A 330 1.42 21.50 -22.48
CA THR A 330 2.58 20.83 -21.86
C THR A 330 3.87 21.61 -22.15
N PRO A 331 4.79 21.73 -21.20
CA PRO A 331 4.74 21.23 -19.82
C PRO A 331 3.76 22.05 -18.96
N PHE A 332 2.94 21.37 -18.15
CA PHE A 332 2.00 22.04 -17.26
C PHE A 332 2.75 22.79 -16.15
N THR A 333 2.60 24.11 -16.13
CA THR A 333 3.36 24.98 -15.22
C THR A 333 2.52 26.09 -14.62
N TRP A 334 2.93 26.57 -13.46
CA TRP A 334 2.31 27.70 -12.81
C TRP A 334 3.30 28.42 -11.89
N ASP A 335 3.40 29.74 -11.97
CA ASP A 335 4.24 30.52 -11.08
C ASP A 335 3.57 30.71 -9.72
N LEU A 336 4.18 30.12 -8.68
CA LEU A 336 3.64 30.12 -7.33
C LEU A 336 3.55 31.52 -6.75
N GLN A 337 2.33 31.91 -6.38
CA GLN A 337 2.02 33.15 -5.68
C GLN A 337 1.45 32.80 -4.30
N ALA A 338 2.27 32.78 -3.28
CA ALA A 338 1.85 32.44 -1.93
C ALA A 338 2.47 33.37 -0.89
N SER A 339 1.75 33.64 0.18
CA SER A 339 2.27 34.35 1.35
C SER A 339 3.28 33.50 2.11
N ARG A 340 4.02 34.12 3.04
CA ARG A 340 4.86 33.36 3.95
C ARG A 340 4.01 32.44 4.83
N GLY A 341 4.39 31.17 4.94
CA GLY A 341 3.70 30.21 5.78
C GLY A 341 3.64 28.80 5.18
N LEU A 342 2.91 27.93 5.86
CA LEU A 342 2.59 26.60 5.37
C LEU A 342 1.36 26.70 4.47
N HIS A 343 1.46 26.13 3.28
CA HIS A 343 0.37 26.04 2.31
C HIS A 343 0.27 24.62 1.77
N THR A 344 -0.91 24.28 1.26
CA THR A 344 -1.12 23.05 0.49
C THR A 344 -1.26 23.42 -0.98
N LEU A 345 -0.35 22.93 -1.78
CA LEU A 345 -0.52 22.88 -3.22
C LEU A 345 -1.36 21.66 -3.58
N LYS A 346 -2.32 21.82 -4.47
CA LYS A 346 -3.07 20.73 -5.07
C LYS A 346 -3.11 20.95 -6.58
N VAL A 347 -2.94 19.88 -7.33
CA VAL A 347 -3.14 19.86 -8.78
C VAL A 347 -4.24 18.86 -9.11
N LYS A 348 -5.08 19.20 -10.08
CA LYS A 348 -6.15 18.36 -10.58
C LYS A 348 -6.04 18.23 -12.09
N ALA A 349 -5.73 17.03 -12.56
CA ALA A 349 -5.79 16.71 -13.98
C ALA A 349 -7.19 16.20 -14.34
N THR A 350 -7.68 16.56 -15.54
CA THR A 350 -8.99 16.13 -16.04
C THR A 350 -8.86 15.74 -17.51
N ASN A 351 -9.41 14.56 -17.89
CA ASN A 351 -9.41 14.07 -19.26
C ASN A 351 -10.70 14.42 -20.03
N ASP A 352 -10.75 14.04 -21.31
CA ASP A 352 -11.90 14.29 -22.20
C ASP A 352 -13.21 13.64 -21.74
N HIS A 353 -13.13 12.60 -20.90
CA HIS A 353 -14.29 11.91 -20.33
C HIS A 353 -14.74 12.50 -18.99
N ASN A 354 -14.18 13.66 -18.58
CA ASN A 354 -14.39 14.29 -17.29
C ASN A 354 -13.96 13.45 -16.07
N ASN A 355 -13.13 12.43 -16.27
CA ASN A 355 -12.49 11.75 -15.16
C ASN A 355 -11.34 12.62 -14.65
N SER A 356 -11.17 12.67 -13.35
CA SER A 356 -10.14 13.52 -12.74
C SER A 356 -9.29 12.74 -11.76
N SER A 357 -8.04 13.15 -11.63
CA SER A 357 -7.13 12.73 -10.56
C SER A 357 -6.49 13.98 -9.94
N ILE A 358 -6.18 13.88 -8.67
CA ILE A 358 -5.53 14.95 -7.91
C ILE A 358 -4.20 14.46 -7.34
N ASN A 359 -3.29 15.41 -7.12
CA ASN A 359 -2.10 15.21 -6.30
C ASN A 359 -1.96 16.42 -5.37
N VAL A 360 -1.38 16.22 -4.19
CA VAL A 360 -1.25 17.26 -3.16
C VAL A 360 0.15 17.27 -2.58
N LEU A 361 0.61 18.45 -2.19
CA LEU A 361 1.95 18.65 -1.64
C LEU A 361 1.92 19.82 -0.65
N ASP A 362 2.45 19.63 0.55
CA ASP A 362 2.67 20.74 1.46
C ASP A 362 3.96 21.49 1.11
N VAL A 363 3.86 22.81 1.12
CA VAL A 363 4.99 23.71 0.93
C VAL A 363 5.07 24.73 2.07
N TYR A 364 6.28 25.05 2.48
CA TYR A 364 6.52 26.16 3.41
C TYR A 364 7.23 27.30 2.66
N VAL A 365 6.52 28.38 2.45
CA VAL A 365 7.05 29.58 1.79
C VAL A 365 7.72 30.47 2.82
N ILE A 366 8.98 30.85 2.54
CA ILE A 366 9.82 31.61 3.48
C ILE A 366 9.84 33.11 3.15
N THR A 367 9.61 33.50 1.88
CA THR A 367 9.68 34.85 1.30
C THR A 367 10.75 35.77 1.86
#